data_3279f42ef23e043f0a048c847708c882
#
_entry.id   3279f42ef23e043f0a048c847708c882
#
_cell.length_a   1.000
_cell.length_b   1.000
_cell.length_c   1.000
_cell.angle_alpha   90.00
_cell.angle_beta   90.00
_cell.angle_gamma   90.00
#
_symmetry.space_group_name_H-M   'P 1'
#
loop_
_entity.id
_entity.type
_entity.pdbx_description
1 polymer ?
#
loop_
_entity_poly.entity_id
_entity_poly.type
_entity_poly.pdbx_seq_one_letter_code
_entity_poly.pdbx_strand_id
1 'polypeptide(L)'
;MYSLDEVRNVDPEIAEAIVDEQQRQNSHIELIASENWVSKAVMAAMGSPLTNKYAEGYPGKRYYGGCQCVDVVENLAIERAKQLFGCEYVNVQPHSGAQANLAVQFAICKPGDTIMGMNLDHGGHLTHGSPANISGAYFNIVPYGVNDEGFIDYDKLREIALECKPKMIIAGASAYARTIDFKKFREIADEVGAVLMVDMAHIAGLVAAGLHPSPIPYADVTTTTTHKTLRGPRGGMILSSEENAKKYNFNKAVFPGIQGGPLMHVIAANAVCFKEALSDDFKVYQQGIIDNAQALCKGLMDRGIKIVSGGTDNHLMLMDLTPFDLTGKAVEKLLDDAHITANKNTIPNDPKSPFVTSGIRLGTPAVTSRGMNTEDMDQIAEAIALVVKGGEEKVPEARAIVQKLTDKYPLI
;
A
#
# COMPACT_ATOMS: atom_id res chain seq x y z
N MET A 1 23.57 8.25 -18.56
CA MET A 1 22.28 7.96 -17.96
C MET A 1 21.23 8.41 -18.95
N TYR A 2 20.24 7.61 -19.25
CA TYR A 2 19.16 7.97 -20.19
C TYR A 2 18.41 9.21 -19.69
N SER A 3 18.04 10.10 -20.60
CA SER A 3 17.39 11.37 -20.27
C SER A 3 16.01 11.49 -20.93
N LEU A 4 15.22 12.47 -20.51
CA LEU A 4 13.95 12.77 -21.15
C LEU A 4 14.13 13.26 -22.60
N ASP A 5 15.31 13.78 -22.95
CA ASP A 5 15.59 14.22 -24.32
C ASP A 5 15.63 13.06 -25.32
N GLU A 6 16.05 11.87 -24.87
CA GLU A 6 15.99 10.66 -25.71
C GLU A 6 14.56 10.27 -26.00
N VAL A 7 13.65 10.40 -25.02
CA VAL A 7 12.21 10.20 -25.24
C VAL A 7 11.66 11.26 -26.19
N ARG A 8 11.98 12.54 -25.96
CA ARG A 8 11.50 13.66 -26.77
C ARG A 8 11.91 13.56 -28.23
N ASN A 9 13.12 13.04 -28.49
CA ASN A 9 13.60 12.85 -29.86
C ASN A 9 12.86 11.76 -30.62
N VAL A 10 12.26 10.80 -29.92
CA VAL A 10 11.52 9.66 -30.52
C VAL A 10 10.01 9.91 -30.49
N ASP A 11 9.51 10.37 -29.33
CA ASP A 11 8.10 10.59 -29.05
C ASP A 11 7.90 11.84 -28.19
N PRO A 12 7.72 13.00 -28.84
CA PRO A 12 7.52 14.26 -28.14
C PRO A 12 6.21 14.28 -27.33
N GLU A 13 5.16 13.57 -27.74
CA GLU A 13 3.87 13.53 -27.03
C GLU A 13 4.02 12.83 -25.68
N ILE A 14 4.73 11.71 -25.62
CA ILE A 14 5.04 11.03 -24.35
C ILE A 14 5.98 11.87 -23.48
N ALA A 15 6.96 12.54 -24.07
CA ALA A 15 7.86 13.43 -23.33
C ALA A 15 7.09 14.59 -22.67
N GLU A 16 6.13 15.18 -23.38
CA GLU A 16 5.26 16.24 -22.86
C GLU A 16 4.37 15.73 -21.72
N ALA A 17 3.72 14.58 -21.89
CA ALA A 17 2.90 13.96 -20.83
C ALA A 17 3.71 13.67 -19.54
N ILE A 18 4.98 13.27 -19.67
CA ILE A 18 5.88 13.08 -18.52
C ILE A 18 6.16 14.42 -17.82
N VAL A 19 6.40 15.47 -18.59
CA VAL A 19 6.62 16.83 -18.06
C VAL A 19 5.36 17.35 -17.35
N ASP A 20 4.19 17.16 -17.95
CA ASP A 20 2.92 17.58 -17.38
C ASP A 20 2.65 16.87 -16.06
N GLU A 21 2.88 15.55 -15.99
CA GLU A 21 2.76 14.81 -14.73
C GLU A 21 3.76 15.27 -13.67
N GLN A 22 4.99 15.58 -14.05
CA GLN A 22 5.98 16.16 -13.14
C GLN A 22 5.52 17.52 -12.60
N GLN A 23 4.92 18.36 -13.45
CA GLN A 23 4.37 19.65 -13.03
C GLN A 23 3.17 19.47 -12.10
N ARG A 24 2.26 18.52 -12.42
CA ARG A 24 1.14 18.18 -11.53
C ARG A 24 1.66 17.77 -10.17
N GLN A 25 2.59 16.82 -10.09
CA GLN A 25 3.18 16.37 -8.84
C GLN A 25 3.83 17.52 -8.05
N ASN A 26 4.51 18.45 -8.70
CA ASN A 26 5.11 19.61 -8.04
C ASN A 26 4.08 20.57 -7.46
N SER A 27 2.97 20.79 -8.16
CA SER A 27 1.95 21.78 -7.81
C SER A 27 0.86 21.26 -6.87
N HIS A 28 0.78 19.94 -6.64
CA HIS A 28 -0.26 19.32 -5.81
C HIS A 28 0.29 18.80 -4.49
N ILE A 29 -0.56 18.73 -3.48
CA ILE A 29 -0.33 17.98 -2.24
C ILE A 29 -0.91 16.58 -2.44
N GLU A 30 -0.03 15.57 -2.39
CA GLU A 30 -0.39 14.17 -2.56
C GLU A 30 -0.78 13.54 -1.21
N LEU A 31 -2.05 13.17 -1.05
CA LEU A 31 -2.59 12.53 0.14
C LEU A 31 -3.21 11.15 -0.15
N ILE A 32 -3.02 10.59 -1.34
CA ILE A 32 -3.37 9.20 -1.58
C ILE A 32 -2.47 8.31 -0.73
N ALA A 33 -3.04 7.58 0.22
CA ALA A 33 -2.31 6.82 1.24
C ALA A 33 -1.40 5.71 0.68
N SER A 34 -1.62 5.32 -0.56
CA SER A 34 -0.86 4.29 -1.29
C SER A 34 0.18 4.86 -2.26
N GLU A 35 0.39 6.17 -2.29
CA GLU A 35 1.39 6.83 -3.13
C GLU A 35 2.55 7.38 -2.32
N ASN A 36 3.71 7.50 -2.98
CA ASN A 36 4.93 7.99 -2.35
C ASN A 36 5.93 8.49 -3.41
N TRP A 37 6.93 9.24 -2.98
CA TRP A 37 8.02 9.75 -3.82
C TRP A 37 9.27 8.89 -3.62
N VAL A 38 9.66 8.16 -4.66
CA VAL A 38 10.90 7.36 -4.64
C VAL A 38 12.14 8.22 -4.75
N SER A 39 13.27 7.74 -4.25
CA SER A 39 14.56 8.42 -4.38
C SER A 39 15.04 8.44 -5.84
N LYS A 40 15.94 9.38 -6.15
CA LYS A 40 16.63 9.42 -7.47
C LYS A 40 17.40 8.12 -7.75
N ALA A 41 17.91 7.45 -6.71
CA ALA A 41 18.64 6.18 -6.86
C ALA A 41 17.69 5.04 -7.26
N VAL A 42 16.50 4.98 -6.66
CA VAL A 42 15.45 4.02 -7.06
C VAL A 42 15.02 4.28 -8.51
N MET A 43 14.79 5.55 -8.87
CA MET A 43 14.39 5.92 -10.24
C MET A 43 15.47 5.58 -11.26
N ALA A 44 16.75 5.81 -10.94
CA ALA A 44 17.88 5.47 -11.80
C ALA A 44 18.02 3.94 -12.01
N ALA A 45 17.76 3.15 -10.98
CA ALA A 45 17.74 1.69 -11.10
C ALA A 45 16.60 1.19 -12.01
N MET A 46 15.41 1.82 -11.93
CA MET A 46 14.28 1.54 -12.82
C MET A 46 14.62 1.78 -14.30
N GLY A 47 15.34 2.84 -14.62
CA GLY A 47 15.78 3.19 -15.99
C GLY A 47 17.07 2.49 -16.42
N SER A 48 17.48 1.39 -15.80
CA SER A 48 18.75 0.71 -16.09
C SER A 48 18.64 -0.31 -17.24
N PRO A 49 19.78 -0.76 -17.83
CA PRO A 49 19.81 -1.80 -18.86
C PRO A 49 19.31 -3.16 -18.41
N LEU A 50 19.07 -3.36 -17.10
CA LEU A 50 18.48 -4.60 -16.57
C LEU A 50 17.10 -4.91 -17.15
N THR A 51 16.39 -3.91 -17.68
CA THR A 51 15.13 -4.10 -18.41
C THR A 51 15.29 -5.01 -19.64
N ASN A 52 16.50 -5.11 -20.22
CA ASN A 52 16.76 -5.92 -21.41
C ASN A 52 16.97 -7.41 -21.10
N LYS A 53 17.15 -7.78 -19.82
CA LYS A 53 17.58 -9.14 -19.46
C LYS A 53 16.42 -10.06 -19.11
N TYR A 54 16.27 -11.14 -19.88
CA TYR A 54 15.34 -12.24 -19.58
C TYR A 54 15.96 -13.20 -18.57
N ALA A 55 15.30 -13.45 -17.43
CA ALA A 55 15.88 -14.17 -16.29
C ALA A 55 14.88 -15.15 -15.64
N GLU A 56 14.12 -15.92 -16.43
CA GLU A 56 13.23 -16.97 -15.92
C GLU A 56 13.98 -17.96 -15.03
N GLY A 57 13.34 -18.40 -13.97
CA GLY A 57 13.92 -19.21 -12.91
C GLY A 57 14.36 -18.34 -11.73
N TYR A 58 15.34 -18.80 -10.98
CA TYR A 58 15.82 -18.18 -9.74
C TYR A 58 17.33 -18.10 -9.73
N PRO A 59 17.99 -17.29 -8.88
CA PRO A 59 19.43 -17.19 -8.82
C PRO A 59 20.13 -18.56 -8.77
N GLY A 60 21.10 -18.76 -9.65
CA GLY A 60 21.84 -20.03 -9.81
C GLY A 60 21.06 -21.16 -10.49
N LYS A 61 19.78 -20.95 -10.83
CA LYS A 61 18.89 -21.94 -11.49
C LYS A 61 18.03 -21.26 -12.56
N ARG A 62 18.69 -20.54 -13.47
CA ARG A 62 18.02 -19.83 -14.57
C ARG A 62 17.82 -20.74 -15.79
N TYR A 63 16.78 -20.44 -16.54
CA TYR A 63 16.54 -21.09 -17.84
C TYR A 63 17.35 -20.49 -18.98
N TYR A 64 17.96 -19.31 -18.78
CA TYR A 64 18.73 -18.57 -19.79
C TYR A 64 20.15 -18.29 -19.33
N GLY A 65 21.05 -18.20 -20.30
CA GLY A 65 22.45 -17.80 -20.04
C GLY A 65 22.56 -16.28 -19.75
N GLY A 66 23.74 -15.85 -19.30
CA GLY A 66 24.06 -14.43 -19.09
C GLY A 66 23.41 -13.81 -17.84
N CYS A 67 23.04 -14.63 -16.85
CA CYS A 67 22.31 -14.18 -15.66
C CYS A 67 23.20 -13.86 -14.46
N GLN A 68 24.51 -13.92 -14.59
CA GLN A 68 25.45 -13.74 -13.47
C GLN A 68 25.29 -12.38 -12.76
N CYS A 69 24.98 -11.31 -13.50
CA CYS A 69 24.78 -9.96 -12.93
C CYS A 69 23.40 -9.84 -12.28
N VAL A 70 22.34 -10.34 -12.93
CA VAL A 70 20.98 -10.29 -12.37
C VAL A 70 20.82 -11.21 -11.16
N ASP A 71 21.61 -12.29 -11.06
CA ASP A 71 21.66 -13.13 -9.86
C ASP A 71 22.19 -12.36 -8.66
N VAL A 72 23.21 -11.52 -8.86
CA VAL A 72 23.70 -10.62 -7.80
C VAL A 72 22.61 -9.64 -7.36
N VAL A 73 21.89 -9.04 -8.32
CA VAL A 73 20.82 -8.08 -8.04
C VAL A 73 19.69 -8.73 -7.24
N GLU A 74 19.21 -9.89 -7.68
CA GLU A 74 18.11 -10.58 -7.01
C GLU A 74 18.49 -11.08 -5.63
N ASN A 75 19.71 -11.65 -5.47
CA ASN A 75 20.23 -12.07 -4.18
C ASN A 75 20.33 -10.88 -3.20
N LEU A 76 20.83 -9.72 -3.64
CA LEU A 76 20.89 -8.53 -2.79
C LEU A 76 19.49 -8.05 -2.36
N ALA A 77 18.50 -8.10 -3.25
CA ALA A 77 17.12 -7.77 -2.90
C ALA A 77 16.57 -8.75 -1.85
N ILE A 78 16.75 -10.04 -2.04
CA ILE A 78 16.31 -11.09 -1.10
C ILE A 78 16.98 -10.92 0.27
N GLU A 79 18.31 -10.77 0.31
CA GLU A 79 19.08 -10.65 1.54
C GLU A 79 18.68 -9.40 2.35
N ARG A 80 18.53 -8.26 1.67
CA ARG A 80 18.12 -7.01 2.30
C ARG A 80 16.68 -7.06 2.83
N ALA A 81 15.77 -7.70 2.08
CA ALA A 81 14.41 -7.90 2.55
C ALA A 81 14.35 -8.86 3.77
N LYS A 82 15.13 -9.94 3.77
CA LYS A 82 15.27 -10.82 4.94
C LYS A 82 15.76 -10.06 6.16
N GLN A 83 16.79 -9.24 6.00
CA GLN A 83 17.33 -8.42 7.08
C GLN A 83 16.29 -7.39 7.57
N LEU A 84 15.58 -6.75 6.64
CA LEU A 84 14.64 -5.67 6.93
C LEU A 84 13.43 -6.15 7.74
N PHE A 85 12.90 -7.33 7.41
CA PHE A 85 11.69 -7.88 8.02
C PHE A 85 11.93 -9.00 9.02
N GLY A 86 13.16 -9.51 9.13
CA GLY A 86 13.48 -10.59 10.07
C GLY A 86 12.85 -11.93 9.69
N CYS A 87 12.80 -12.27 8.40
CA CYS A 87 12.21 -13.50 7.88
C CYS A 87 13.26 -14.40 7.22
N GLU A 88 12.96 -15.71 7.12
CA GLU A 88 13.89 -16.70 6.57
C GLU A 88 13.82 -16.83 5.04
N TYR A 89 12.63 -16.61 4.47
CA TYR A 89 12.37 -16.75 3.04
C TYR A 89 11.76 -15.48 2.46
N VAL A 90 12.23 -15.09 1.27
CA VAL A 90 11.70 -13.97 0.48
C VAL A 90 11.68 -14.36 -0.99
N ASN A 91 10.59 -14.05 -1.68
CA ASN A 91 10.50 -14.03 -3.14
C ASN A 91 10.20 -12.58 -3.59
N VAL A 92 11.11 -12.00 -4.35
CA VAL A 92 11.02 -10.60 -4.84
C VAL A 92 10.52 -10.50 -6.29
N GLN A 93 10.14 -11.62 -6.90
CA GLN A 93 9.72 -11.65 -8.31
C GLN A 93 8.26 -11.26 -8.58
N PRO A 94 7.29 -11.25 -7.63
CA PRO A 94 5.95 -10.77 -7.94
C PRO A 94 5.98 -9.36 -8.54
N HIS A 95 5.34 -9.18 -9.71
CA HIS A 95 5.30 -7.89 -10.41
C HIS A 95 4.47 -6.84 -9.66
N SER A 96 3.58 -7.29 -8.78
CA SER A 96 2.72 -6.45 -7.95
C SER A 96 2.29 -7.17 -6.68
N GLY A 97 1.72 -6.43 -5.72
CA GLY A 97 1.07 -7.04 -4.55
C GLY A 97 -0.10 -7.96 -4.94
N ALA A 98 -0.86 -7.59 -5.96
CA ALA A 98 -1.97 -8.43 -6.47
C ALA A 98 -1.45 -9.80 -6.96
N GLN A 99 -0.34 -9.83 -7.67
CA GLN A 99 0.28 -11.09 -8.13
C GLN A 99 0.91 -11.88 -6.98
N ALA A 100 1.49 -11.21 -5.99
CA ALA A 100 1.96 -11.87 -4.77
C ALA A 100 0.80 -12.58 -4.04
N ASN A 101 -0.32 -11.86 -3.85
CA ASN A 101 -1.53 -12.42 -3.24
C ASN A 101 -2.10 -13.59 -4.04
N LEU A 102 -2.18 -13.45 -5.35
CA LEU A 102 -2.66 -14.50 -6.24
C LEU A 102 -1.79 -15.76 -6.15
N ALA A 103 -0.46 -15.61 -6.21
CA ALA A 103 0.47 -16.73 -6.09
C ALA A 103 0.27 -17.49 -4.77
N VAL A 104 0.15 -16.76 -3.65
CA VAL A 104 -0.06 -17.36 -2.33
C VAL A 104 -1.42 -18.06 -2.24
N GLN A 105 -2.48 -17.42 -2.71
CA GLN A 105 -3.83 -17.99 -2.68
C GLN A 105 -3.88 -19.31 -3.46
N PHE A 106 -3.33 -19.36 -4.67
CA PHE A 106 -3.31 -20.60 -5.47
C PHE A 106 -2.28 -21.63 -5.02
N ALA A 107 -1.24 -21.24 -4.27
CA ALA A 107 -0.31 -22.19 -3.65
C ALA A 107 -0.97 -22.97 -2.49
N ILE A 108 -1.92 -22.36 -1.80
CA ILE A 108 -2.50 -22.88 -0.55
C ILE A 108 -3.92 -23.40 -0.76
N CYS A 109 -4.72 -22.69 -1.55
CA CYS A 109 -6.13 -22.96 -1.77
C CYS A 109 -6.40 -23.52 -3.18
N LYS A 110 -7.48 -24.27 -3.29
CA LYS A 110 -8.05 -24.72 -4.58
C LYS A 110 -9.29 -23.89 -4.91
N PRO A 111 -9.67 -23.76 -6.20
CA PRO A 111 -10.93 -23.16 -6.56
C PRO A 111 -12.11 -23.74 -5.76
N GLY A 112 -12.93 -22.87 -5.15
CA GLY A 112 -14.03 -23.23 -4.27
C GLY A 112 -13.68 -23.34 -2.78
N ASP A 113 -12.41 -23.36 -2.40
CA ASP A 113 -12.04 -23.29 -0.98
C ASP A 113 -12.50 -21.97 -0.36
N THR A 114 -12.83 -22.00 0.93
CA THR A 114 -13.29 -20.80 1.66
C THR A 114 -12.09 -19.98 2.13
N ILE A 115 -12.12 -18.70 1.81
CA ILE A 115 -11.17 -17.67 2.26
C ILE A 115 -11.92 -16.61 3.04
N MET A 116 -11.42 -16.23 4.21
CA MET A 116 -11.88 -15.05 4.94
C MET A 116 -10.96 -13.87 4.65
N GLY A 117 -11.54 -12.71 4.33
CA GLY A 117 -10.82 -11.44 4.16
C GLY A 117 -11.66 -10.29 4.71
N MET A 118 -11.02 -9.13 4.92
CA MET A 118 -11.76 -7.94 5.36
C MET A 118 -12.74 -7.50 4.27
N ASN A 119 -13.97 -7.15 4.68
CA ASN A 119 -14.98 -6.60 3.79
C ASN A 119 -14.44 -5.35 3.08
N LEU A 120 -14.72 -5.24 1.79
CA LEU A 120 -14.30 -4.10 0.96
C LEU A 120 -14.82 -2.77 1.52
N ASP A 121 -16.08 -2.72 1.95
CA ASP A 121 -16.71 -1.52 2.50
C ASP A 121 -16.14 -1.14 3.88
N HIS A 122 -15.43 -2.06 4.52
CA HIS A 122 -14.75 -1.85 5.80
C HIS A 122 -13.23 -1.64 5.64
N GLY A 123 -12.75 -1.46 4.42
CA GLY A 123 -11.35 -1.17 4.12
C GLY A 123 -10.52 -2.34 3.59
N GLY A 124 -11.14 -3.46 3.21
CA GLY A 124 -10.46 -4.59 2.56
C GLY A 124 -9.85 -4.23 1.21
N HIS A 125 -8.90 -5.05 0.75
CA HIS A 125 -8.32 -4.90 -0.58
C HIS A 125 -9.06 -5.75 -1.62
N LEU A 126 -9.09 -5.31 -2.88
CA LEU A 126 -9.75 -6.03 -3.98
C LEU A 126 -9.29 -7.50 -4.09
N THR A 127 -8.02 -7.77 -3.89
CA THR A 127 -7.44 -9.12 -3.97
C THR A 127 -7.72 -10.01 -2.75
N HIS A 128 -8.47 -9.51 -1.77
CA HIS A 128 -8.91 -10.28 -0.59
C HIS A 128 -10.31 -10.87 -0.76
N GLY A 129 -10.86 -10.91 -1.98
CA GLY A 129 -12.13 -11.56 -2.27
C GLY A 129 -13.20 -10.70 -2.93
N SER A 130 -12.81 -9.56 -3.55
CA SER A 130 -13.79 -8.78 -4.35
C SER A 130 -14.38 -9.63 -5.46
N PRO A 131 -15.72 -9.60 -5.66
CA PRO A 131 -16.36 -10.29 -6.80
C PRO A 131 -15.82 -9.86 -8.16
N ALA A 132 -15.28 -8.65 -8.28
CA ALA A 132 -14.65 -8.14 -9.49
C ALA A 132 -13.20 -8.61 -9.68
N ASN A 133 -12.63 -9.30 -8.69
CA ASN A 133 -11.26 -9.79 -8.70
C ASN A 133 -11.24 -11.32 -8.85
N ILE A 134 -10.15 -11.85 -9.41
CA ILE A 134 -9.95 -13.29 -9.57
C ILE A 134 -10.11 -14.05 -8.24
N SER A 135 -9.73 -13.45 -7.10
CA SER A 135 -9.92 -14.03 -5.77
C SER A 135 -11.39 -14.30 -5.46
N GLY A 136 -12.29 -13.35 -5.74
CA GLY A 136 -13.73 -13.54 -5.56
C GLY A 136 -14.38 -14.43 -6.62
N ALA A 137 -13.77 -14.56 -7.80
CA ALA A 137 -14.28 -15.42 -8.87
C ALA A 137 -13.96 -16.91 -8.65
N TYR A 138 -12.85 -17.23 -8.00
CA TYR A 138 -12.35 -18.60 -7.86
C TYR A 138 -12.59 -19.21 -6.48
N PHE A 139 -12.67 -18.38 -5.41
CA PHE A 139 -12.80 -18.84 -4.04
C PHE A 139 -14.16 -18.49 -3.44
N ASN A 140 -14.58 -19.27 -2.44
CA ASN A 140 -15.75 -18.93 -1.64
C ASN A 140 -15.34 -17.91 -0.58
N ILE A 141 -15.79 -16.66 -0.70
CA ILE A 141 -15.37 -15.57 0.16
C ILE A 141 -16.37 -15.35 1.29
N VAL A 142 -15.87 -15.35 2.52
CA VAL A 142 -16.61 -15.00 3.72
C VAL A 142 -15.95 -13.79 4.37
N PRO A 143 -16.57 -12.60 4.32
CA PRO A 143 -15.95 -11.40 4.85
C PRO A 143 -16.06 -11.30 6.37
N TYR A 144 -15.03 -10.70 7.01
CA TYR A 144 -15.11 -10.12 8.34
C TYR A 144 -15.06 -8.60 8.27
N GLY A 145 -15.40 -7.92 9.34
CA GLY A 145 -15.52 -6.46 9.32
C GLY A 145 -15.01 -5.77 10.58
N VAL A 146 -15.39 -4.51 10.68
CA VAL A 146 -15.19 -3.67 11.86
C VAL A 146 -16.51 -3.49 12.61
N ASN A 147 -16.42 -3.16 13.89
CA ASN A 147 -17.57 -2.77 14.72
C ASN A 147 -18.06 -1.34 14.37
N ASP A 148 -19.10 -0.88 15.04
CA ASP A 148 -19.69 0.46 14.80
C ASP A 148 -18.74 1.62 15.12
N GLU A 149 -17.70 1.36 15.92
CA GLU A 149 -16.65 2.34 16.25
C GLU A 149 -15.50 2.36 15.23
N GLY A 150 -15.52 1.44 14.24
CA GLY A 150 -14.52 1.35 13.18
C GLY A 150 -13.28 0.52 13.53
N PHE A 151 -13.34 -0.32 14.55
CA PHE A 151 -12.26 -1.26 14.94
C PHE A 151 -12.57 -2.67 14.46
N ILE A 152 -11.53 -3.45 14.10
CA ILE A 152 -11.69 -4.88 13.77
C ILE A 152 -12.37 -5.58 14.94
N ASP A 153 -13.51 -6.22 14.67
CA ASP A 153 -14.26 -7.01 15.64
C ASP A 153 -13.70 -8.44 15.66
N TYR A 154 -12.72 -8.67 16.53
CA TYR A 154 -12.06 -9.98 16.65
C TYR A 154 -12.99 -11.08 17.20
N ASP A 155 -13.97 -10.74 18.04
CA ASP A 155 -14.92 -11.70 18.56
C ASP A 155 -15.85 -12.16 17.45
N LYS A 156 -16.37 -11.23 16.65
CA LYS A 156 -17.19 -11.54 15.49
C LYS A 156 -16.42 -12.29 14.41
N LEU A 157 -15.15 -11.90 14.17
CA LEU A 157 -14.25 -12.61 13.26
C LEU A 157 -14.08 -14.07 13.68
N ARG A 158 -13.87 -14.34 14.99
CA ARG A 158 -13.76 -15.69 15.55
C ARG A 158 -15.07 -16.49 15.36
N GLU A 159 -16.23 -15.91 15.66
CA GLU A 159 -17.53 -16.55 15.41
C GLU A 159 -17.69 -16.98 13.94
N ILE A 160 -17.43 -16.08 13.00
CA ILE A 160 -17.51 -16.35 11.57
C ILE A 160 -16.52 -17.45 11.16
N ALA A 161 -15.29 -17.42 11.68
CA ALA A 161 -14.26 -18.42 11.38
C ALA A 161 -14.68 -19.82 11.86
N LEU A 162 -15.25 -19.92 13.06
CA LEU A 162 -15.77 -21.18 13.61
C LEU A 162 -16.94 -21.76 12.80
N GLU A 163 -17.79 -20.88 12.25
CA GLU A 163 -18.93 -21.28 11.41
C GLU A 163 -18.46 -21.75 10.03
N CYS A 164 -17.66 -20.95 9.31
CA CYS A 164 -17.29 -21.22 7.93
C CYS A 164 -16.04 -22.10 7.75
N LYS A 165 -15.23 -22.28 8.79
CA LYS A 165 -13.99 -23.08 8.80
C LYS A 165 -13.12 -22.83 7.56
N PRO A 166 -12.61 -21.61 7.39
CA PRO A 166 -11.92 -21.22 6.18
C PRO A 166 -10.60 -21.99 6.01
N LYS A 167 -10.20 -22.18 4.76
CA LYS A 167 -8.87 -22.71 4.44
C LYS A 167 -7.78 -21.68 4.71
N MET A 168 -8.11 -20.39 4.53
CA MET A 168 -7.21 -19.26 4.72
C MET A 168 -7.93 -18.08 5.35
N ILE A 169 -7.27 -17.40 6.27
CA ILE A 169 -7.67 -16.08 6.78
C ILE A 169 -6.65 -15.07 6.29
N ILE A 170 -7.12 -14.00 5.64
CA ILE A 170 -6.28 -12.89 5.18
C ILE A 170 -6.46 -11.72 6.14
N ALA A 171 -5.40 -11.36 6.86
CA ALA A 171 -5.31 -10.12 7.62
C ALA A 171 -4.63 -9.03 6.80
N GLY A 172 -5.05 -7.79 6.99
CA GLY A 172 -4.53 -6.63 6.25
C GLY A 172 -5.65 -5.82 5.61
N ALA A 173 -5.37 -4.56 5.36
CA ALA A 173 -6.37 -3.61 4.87
C ALA A 173 -5.75 -2.50 4.03
N SER A 174 -6.59 -1.89 3.17
CA SER A 174 -6.26 -0.72 2.35
C SER A 174 -6.73 0.60 2.98
N ALA A 175 -7.70 0.56 3.90
CA ALA A 175 -8.30 1.74 4.51
C ALA A 175 -8.65 1.52 5.98
N TYR A 176 -7.74 0.96 6.74
CA TYR A 176 -7.86 0.76 8.18
C TYR A 176 -6.81 1.58 8.93
N ALA A 177 -7.26 2.50 9.77
CA ALA A 177 -6.41 3.50 10.40
C ALA A 177 -5.80 3.06 11.75
N ARG A 178 -6.12 1.86 12.22
CA ARG A 178 -5.71 1.39 13.55
C ARG A 178 -4.70 0.25 13.47
N THR A 179 -4.04 0.00 14.58
CA THR A 179 -3.10 -1.14 14.72
C THR A 179 -3.84 -2.47 14.55
N ILE A 180 -3.25 -3.39 13.78
CA ILE A 180 -3.76 -4.74 13.58
C ILE A 180 -3.07 -5.68 14.57
N ASP A 181 -3.87 -6.45 15.33
CA ASP A 181 -3.37 -7.47 16.26
C ASP A 181 -3.21 -8.82 15.55
N PHE A 182 -2.02 -9.06 14.99
CA PHE A 182 -1.71 -10.30 14.28
C PHE A 182 -1.70 -11.53 15.19
N LYS A 183 -1.47 -11.35 16.50
CA LYS A 183 -1.52 -12.44 17.48
C LYS A 183 -2.94 -12.98 17.61
N LYS A 184 -3.94 -12.09 17.71
CA LYS A 184 -5.35 -12.50 17.72
C LYS A 184 -5.77 -13.22 16.45
N PHE A 185 -5.31 -12.75 15.28
CA PHE A 185 -5.54 -13.47 14.03
C PHE A 185 -4.92 -14.86 14.04
N ARG A 186 -3.69 -15.02 14.58
CA ARG A 186 -3.03 -16.33 14.72
C ARG A 186 -3.83 -17.27 15.62
N GLU A 187 -4.25 -16.81 16.78
CA GLU A 187 -5.06 -17.60 17.73
C GLU A 187 -6.35 -18.10 17.08
N ILE A 188 -7.05 -17.24 16.34
CA ILE A 188 -8.29 -17.63 15.62
C ILE A 188 -7.98 -18.62 14.49
N ALA A 189 -6.93 -18.37 13.71
CA ALA A 189 -6.55 -19.25 12.62
C ALA A 189 -6.16 -20.65 13.13
N ASP A 190 -5.44 -20.73 14.25
CA ASP A 190 -5.09 -22.01 14.90
C ASP A 190 -6.33 -22.77 15.39
N GLU A 191 -7.29 -22.08 15.98
CA GLU A 191 -8.53 -22.67 16.48
C GLU A 191 -9.34 -23.38 15.38
N VAL A 192 -9.33 -22.83 14.15
CA VAL A 192 -10.08 -23.40 13.01
C VAL A 192 -9.21 -24.18 12.04
N GLY A 193 -7.89 -24.26 12.27
CA GLY A 193 -6.93 -24.94 11.40
C GLY A 193 -6.70 -24.23 10.06
N ALA A 194 -6.89 -22.90 10.00
CA ALA A 194 -6.69 -22.11 8.81
C ALA A 194 -5.24 -21.65 8.65
N VAL A 195 -4.80 -21.44 7.41
CA VAL A 195 -3.56 -20.71 7.11
C VAL A 195 -3.77 -19.22 7.36
N LEU A 196 -2.87 -18.57 8.09
CA LEU A 196 -2.86 -17.13 8.25
C LEU A 196 -1.96 -16.47 7.21
N MET A 197 -2.57 -15.80 6.26
CA MET A 197 -1.90 -14.89 5.33
C MET A 197 -2.03 -13.45 5.83
N VAL A 198 -0.95 -12.69 5.84
CA VAL A 198 -0.99 -11.25 6.14
C VAL A 198 -0.54 -10.46 4.91
N ASP A 199 -1.39 -9.57 4.43
CA ASP A 199 -1.02 -8.55 3.44
C ASP A 199 -0.69 -7.24 4.18
N MET A 200 0.61 -6.96 4.33
CA MET A 200 1.09 -5.77 5.02
C MET A 200 1.39 -4.59 4.08
N ALA A 201 0.90 -4.61 2.85
CA ALA A 201 1.26 -3.66 1.80
C ALA A 201 1.20 -2.20 2.25
N HIS A 202 0.14 -1.79 2.92
CA HIS A 202 -0.03 -0.42 3.39
C HIS A 202 0.93 -0.02 4.51
N ILE A 203 1.26 -0.96 5.38
CA ILE A 203 2.04 -0.71 6.60
C ILE A 203 3.48 -1.23 6.54
N ALA A 204 3.94 -1.73 5.38
CA ALA A 204 5.24 -2.39 5.26
C ALA A 204 6.42 -1.51 5.72
N GLY A 205 6.40 -0.21 5.41
CA GLY A 205 7.41 0.72 5.89
C GLY A 205 7.39 0.90 7.40
N LEU A 206 6.21 0.96 8.01
CA LEU A 206 6.03 1.08 9.46
C LEU A 206 6.51 -0.21 10.17
N VAL A 207 6.20 -1.37 9.61
CA VAL A 207 6.69 -2.68 10.10
C VAL A 207 8.21 -2.75 10.01
N ALA A 208 8.79 -2.36 8.87
CA ALA A 208 10.23 -2.32 8.68
C ALA A 208 10.97 -1.41 9.68
N ALA A 209 10.33 -0.30 10.07
CA ALA A 209 10.85 0.65 11.06
C ALA A 209 10.57 0.24 12.53
N GLY A 210 9.80 -0.82 12.76
CA GLY A 210 9.40 -1.25 14.10
C GLY A 210 8.30 -0.39 14.74
N LEU A 211 7.56 0.37 13.94
CA LEU A 211 6.50 1.30 14.40
C LEU A 211 5.08 0.72 14.28
N HIS A 212 4.95 -0.45 13.69
CA HIS A 212 3.74 -1.28 13.71
C HIS A 212 4.17 -2.70 14.05
N PRO A 213 3.37 -3.49 14.80
CA PRO A 213 3.66 -4.89 15.06
C PRO A 213 3.98 -5.67 13.79
N SER A 214 5.03 -6.48 13.81
CA SER A 214 5.40 -7.33 12.67
C SER A 214 4.44 -8.54 12.57
N PRO A 215 3.94 -8.86 11.37
CA PRO A 215 3.19 -10.08 11.15
C PRO A 215 4.07 -11.35 11.09
N ILE A 216 5.38 -11.21 10.85
CA ILE A 216 6.29 -12.34 10.58
C ILE A 216 6.25 -13.43 11.67
N PRO A 217 6.20 -13.12 12.97
CA PRO A 217 6.13 -14.15 14.01
C PRO A 217 4.81 -14.93 14.05
N TYR A 218 3.77 -14.43 13.41
CA TYR A 218 2.40 -14.95 13.52
C TYR A 218 1.86 -15.55 12.22
N ALA A 219 2.24 -14.98 11.08
CA ALA A 219 1.73 -15.39 9.77
C ALA A 219 2.43 -16.63 9.24
N ASP A 220 1.68 -17.52 8.58
CA ASP A 220 2.27 -18.59 7.77
C ASP A 220 2.95 -18.02 6.53
N VAL A 221 2.40 -16.95 5.98
CA VAL A 221 2.92 -16.21 4.85
C VAL A 221 2.52 -14.75 4.92
N THR A 222 3.44 -13.86 4.56
CA THR A 222 3.20 -12.43 4.46
C THR A 222 3.45 -11.97 3.04
N THR A 223 2.56 -11.15 2.51
CA THR A 223 2.72 -10.46 1.22
C THR A 223 2.81 -8.95 1.42
N THR A 224 3.41 -8.28 0.48
CA THR A 224 3.45 -6.81 0.48
C THR A 224 3.66 -6.25 -0.92
N THR A 225 3.28 -4.99 -1.10
CA THR A 225 3.80 -4.13 -2.16
C THR A 225 5.09 -3.46 -1.71
N THR A 226 5.82 -2.85 -2.65
CA THR A 226 7.09 -2.17 -2.36
C THR A 226 7.00 -0.64 -2.43
N HIS A 227 5.88 -0.08 -2.91
CA HIS A 227 5.78 1.31 -3.34
C HIS A 227 4.93 2.24 -2.47
N LYS A 228 4.42 1.77 -1.31
CA LYS A 228 3.59 2.59 -0.40
C LYS A 228 4.45 3.19 0.72
N THR A 229 4.20 2.85 1.98
CA THR A 229 5.04 3.32 3.10
C THR A 229 6.50 2.88 2.98
N LEU A 230 6.79 1.77 2.29
CA LEU A 230 8.16 1.28 2.07
C LEU A 230 8.96 2.17 1.09
N ARG A 231 8.31 3.00 0.30
CA ARG A 231 8.92 4.02 -0.59
C ARG A 231 9.80 3.44 -1.70
N GLY A 232 9.46 2.26 -2.22
CA GLY A 232 10.16 1.62 -3.33
C GLY A 232 9.46 1.78 -4.68
N PRO A 233 9.99 1.11 -5.72
CA PRO A 233 9.33 1.03 -7.03
C PRO A 233 8.05 0.20 -6.91
N ARG A 234 7.18 0.26 -7.91
CA ARG A 234 5.98 -0.58 -7.97
C ARG A 234 6.38 -2.04 -8.18
N GLY A 235 6.05 -2.88 -7.20
CA GLY A 235 6.36 -4.31 -7.19
C GLY A 235 5.68 -5.01 -6.02
N GLY A 236 5.97 -6.29 -5.84
CA GLY A 236 5.45 -7.10 -4.74
C GLY A 236 6.49 -8.08 -4.19
N MET A 237 6.23 -8.62 -3.00
CA MET A 237 7.05 -9.64 -2.35
C MET A 237 6.20 -10.66 -1.62
N ILE A 238 6.77 -11.85 -1.43
CA ILE A 238 6.26 -12.90 -0.55
C ILE A 238 7.34 -13.21 0.49
N LEU A 239 6.96 -13.19 1.77
CA LEU A 239 7.84 -13.46 2.91
C LEU A 239 7.26 -14.63 3.73
N SER A 240 8.13 -15.50 4.25
CA SER A 240 7.70 -16.67 5.03
C SER A 240 8.84 -17.27 5.82
N SER A 241 8.55 -18.36 6.58
CA SER A 241 9.58 -19.30 7.03
C SER A 241 10.03 -20.17 5.87
N GLU A 242 11.24 -20.74 5.97
CA GLU A 242 11.74 -21.75 5.01
C GLU A 242 10.84 -22.99 4.98
N GLU A 243 10.26 -23.38 6.12
CA GLU A 243 9.35 -24.52 6.23
C GLU A 243 8.10 -24.30 5.38
N ASN A 244 7.40 -23.18 5.59
CA ASN A 244 6.19 -22.86 4.84
C ASN A 244 6.46 -22.61 3.37
N ALA A 245 7.61 -21.98 3.04
CA ALA A 245 8.00 -21.77 1.65
C ALA A 245 8.20 -23.09 0.88
N LYS A 246 8.75 -24.12 1.53
CA LYS A 246 8.88 -25.49 0.97
C LYS A 246 7.55 -26.19 0.91
N LYS A 247 6.77 -26.16 2.00
CA LYS A 247 5.46 -26.81 2.11
C LYS A 247 4.50 -26.37 1.01
N TYR A 248 4.41 -25.06 0.75
CA TYR A 248 3.51 -24.47 -0.23
C TYR A 248 4.15 -24.19 -1.59
N ASN A 249 5.48 -24.35 -1.70
CA ASN A 249 6.24 -24.16 -2.93
C ASN A 249 6.01 -22.77 -3.59
N PHE A 250 6.17 -21.70 -2.81
CA PHE A 250 5.88 -20.33 -3.27
C PHE A 250 6.70 -19.93 -4.50
N ASN A 251 7.94 -20.40 -4.64
CA ASN A 251 8.72 -20.14 -5.86
C ASN A 251 8.01 -20.67 -7.11
N LYS A 252 7.51 -21.91 -7.06
CA LYS A 252 6.78 -22.51 -8.19
C LYS A 252 5.44 -21.81 -8.43
N ALA A 253 4.79 -21.32 -7.38
CA ALA A 253 3.53 -20.58 -7.49
C ALA A 253 3.72 -19.25 -8.23
N VAL A 254 4.87 -18.58 -8.04
CA VAL A 254 5.21 -17.37 -8.78
C VAL A 254 5.68 -17.74 -10.19
N PHE A 255 6.78 -18.47 -10.31
CA PHE A 255 7.31 -18.91 -11.60
C PHE A 255 7.46 -20.43 -11.60
N PRO A 256 6.86 -21.15 -12.57
CA PRO A 256 6.07 -20.66 -13.71
C PRO A 256 4.54 -20.53 -13.44
N GLY A 257 4.12 -20.53 -12.16
CA GLY A 257 2.71 -20.68 -11.80
C GLY A 257 1.81 -19.56 -12.36
N ILE A 258 2.18 -18.31 -12.13
CA ILE A 258 1.39 -17.14 -12.56
C ILE A 258 2.18 -16.10 -13.36
N GLN A 259 3.51 -16.21 -13.41
CA GLN A 259 4.41 -15.29 -14.11
C GLN A 259 5.40 -16.05 -15.00
N GLY A 260 5.96 -15.34 -15.99
CA GLY A 260 7.17 -15.69 -16.74
C GLY A 260 8.39 -14.96 -16.20
N GLY A 261 9.12 -14.25 -17.07
CA GLY A 261 10.35 -13.54 -16.72
C GLY A 261 10.14 -12.46 -15.65
N PRO A 262 11.03 -12.39 -14.65
CA PRO A 262 10.97 -11.34 -13.64
C PRO A 262 11.40 -9.97 -14.22
N LEU A 263 10.96 -8.89 -13.59
CA LEU A 263 11.30 -7.51 -13.97
C LEU A 263 12.61 -7.12 -13.26
N MET A 264 13.76 -7.42 -13.87
CA MET A 264 15.06 -7.27 -13.20
C MET A 264 15.42 -5.82 -12.86
N HIS A 265 14.97 -4.84 -13.65
CA HIS A 265 15.11 -3.42 -13.34
C HIS A 265 14.29 -3.00 -12.11
N VAL A 266 13.10 -3.57 -11.92
CA VAL A 266 12.28 -3.35 -10.72
C VAL A 266 12.92 -4.01 -9.49
N ILE A 267 13.45 -5.24 -9.62
CA ILE A 267 14.15 -5.94 -8.53
C ILE A 267 15.40 -5.16 -8.12
N ALA A 268 16.13 -4.58 -9.08
CA ALA A 268 17.28 -3.71 -8.77
C ALA A 268 16.84 -2.46 -7.98
N ALA A 269 15.76 -1.82 -8.39
CA ALA A 269 15.21 -0.67 -7.70
C ALA A 269 14.70 -1.05 -6.29
N ASN A 270 14.10 -2.24 -6.13
CA ASN A 270 13.76 -2.79 -4.82
C ASN A 270 15.00 -3.01 -3.95
N ALA A 271 16.09 -3.55 -4.50
CA ALA A 271 17.33 -3.73 -3.75
C ALA A 271 17.91 -2.40 -3.25
N VAL A 272 17.81 -1.33 -4.05
CA VAL A 272 18.19 0.04 -3.63
C VAL A 272 17.26 0.53 -2.52
N CYS A 273 15.96 0.43 -2.71
CA CYS A 273 14.95 0.81 -1.70
C CYS A 273 15.18 0.12 -0.35
N PHE A 274 15.43 -1.19 -0.37
CA PHE A 274 15.67 -1.95 0.88
C PHE A 274 16.98 -1.53 1.55
N LYS A 275 17.99 -1.14 0.78
CA LYS A 275 19.22 -0.55 1.33
C LYS A 275 18.96 0.77 2.04
N GLU A 276 18.13 1.63 1.45
CA GLU A 276 17.70 2.88 2.08
C GLU A 276 16.87 2.60 3.34
N ALA A 277 15.96 1.61 3.27
CA ALA A 277 15.08 1.25 4.39
C ALA A 277 15.81 0.63 5.60
N LEU A 278 17.02 0.11 5.41
CA LEU A 278 17.89 -0.37 6.48
C LEU A 278 18.63 0.73 7.24
N SER A 279 18.50 2.00 6.82
CA SER A 279 19.15 3.14 7.48
C SER A 279 18.34 3.67 8.67
N ASP A 280 19.01 4.37 9.59
CA ASP A 280 18.32 5.05 10.68
C ASP A 280 17.48 6.23 10.20
N ASP A 281 17.88 6.90 9.12
CA ASP A 281 17.10 7.97 8.48
C ASP A 281 15.72 7.48 8.03
N PHE A 282 15.61 6.23 7.61
CA PHE A 282 14.34 5.64 7.24
C PHE A 282 13.40 5.49 8.44
N LYS A 283 13.91 5.18 9.63
CA LYS A 283 13.11 5.11 10.85
C LYS A 283 12.58 6.48 11.25
N VAL A 284 13.43 7.51 11.12
CA VAL A 284 13.03 8.91 11.37
C VAL A 284 11.94 9.32 10.37
N TYR A 285 12.09 8.97 9.10
CA TYR A 285 11.08 9.21 8.07
C TYR A 285 9.75 8.52 8.38
N GLN A 286 9.76 7.25 8.78
CA GLN A 286 8.55 6.50 9.13
C GLN A 286 7.87 7.07 10.39
N GLN A 287 8.63 7.51 11.39
CA GLN A 287 8.07 8.21 12.53
C GLN A 287 7.39 9.52 12.11
N GLY A 288 8.03 10.29 11.22
CA GLY A 288 7.44 11.48 10.64
C GLY A 288 6.12 11.24 9.91
N ILE A 289 5.95 10.07 9.26
CA ILE A 289 4.67 9.69 8.64
C ILE A 289 3.56 9.59 9.69
N ILE A 290 3.83 8.93 10.82
CA ILE A 290 2.85 8.77 11.90
C ILE A 290 2.54 10.12 12.55
N ASP A 291 3.57 10.89 12.88
CA ASP A 291 3.42 12.21 13.51
C ASP A 291 2.59 13.15 12.63
N ASN A 292 2.86 13.17 11.33
CA ASN A 292 2.10 13.93 10.33
C ASN A 292 0.65 13.42 10.21
N ALA A 293 0.43 12.10 10.22
CA ALA A 293 -0.92 11.53 10.15
C ALA A 293 -1.75 11.93 11.39
N GLN A 294 -1.16 11.85 12.57
CA GLN A 294 -1.82 12.26 13.81
C GLN A 294 -2.10 13.76 13.85
N ALA A 295 -1.16 14.59 13.38
CA ALA A 295 -1.34 16.04 13.31
C ALA A 295 -2.44 16.43 12.31
N LEU A 296 -2.45 15.82 11.11
CA LEU A 296 -3.49 16.04 10.11
C LEU A 296 -4.87 15.60 10.64
N CYS A 297 -4.93 14.40 11.22
CA CYS A 297 -6.15 13.87 11.81
C CYS A 297 -6.71 14.78 12.90
N LYS A 298 -5.86 15.22 13.83
CA LYS A 298 -6.24 16.16 14.89
C LYS A 298 -6.71 17.49 14.29
N GLY A 299 -5.98 18.07 13.35
CA GLY A 299 -6.33 19.32 12.68
C GLY A 299 -7.68 19.27 11.99
N LEU A 300 -8.04 18.15 11.38
CA LEU A 300 -9.36 17.90 10.77
C LEU A 300 -10.45 17.80 11.83
N MET A 301 -10.23 17.04 12.91
CA MET A 301 -11.20 16.89 14.00
C MET A 301 -11.43 18.19 14.75
N ASP A 302 -10.39 18.97 15.03
CA ASP A 302 -10.50 20.31 15.66
C ASP A 302 -11.37 21.27 14.82
N ARG A 303 -11.42 21.03 13.51
CA ARG A 303 -12.28 21.75 12.55
C ARG A 303 -13.64 21.08 12.34
N GLY A 304 -13.99 20.11 13.18
CA GLY A 304 -15.31 19.43 13.18
C GLY A 304 -15.53 18.45 12.03
N ILE A 305 -14.45 17.96 11.39
CA ILE A 305 -14.53 16.88 10.42
C ILE A 305 -14.48 15.55 11.16
N LYS A 306 -15.45 14.69 10.92
CA LYS A 306 -15.52 13.39 11.54
C LYS A 306 -14.52 12.43 10.91
N ILE A 307 -13.74 11.74 11.75
CA ILE A 307 -12.79 10.70 11.34
C ILE A 307 -13.30 9.35 11.82
N VAL A 308 -13.32 8.38 10.91
CA VAL A 308 -13.67 6.98 11.24
C VAL A 308 -12.70 6.45 12.30
N SER A 309 -13.20 5.71 13.28
CA SER A 309 -12.50 5.24 14.47
C SER A 309 -11.94 6.34 15.39
N GLY A 310 -12.28 7.62 15.18
CA GLY A 310 -11.89 8.73 16.04
C GLY A 310 -10.40 9.05 16.06
N GLY A 311 -9.62 8.62 15.03
CA GLY A 311 -8.19 8.88 14.99
C GLY A 311 -7.42 7.95 14.06
N THR A 312 -6.09 7.96 14.20
CA THR A 312 -5.18 7.07 13.46
C THR A 312 -3.97 6.65 14.30
N ASP A 313 -3.54 5.40 14.13
CA ASP A 313 -2.33 4.84 14.72
C ASP A 313 -1.23 4.64 13.66
N ASN A 314 -1.52 4.88 12.39
CA ASN A 314 -0.62 4.62 11.27
C ASN A 314 -0.52 5.81 10.29
N HIS A 315 -0.33 5.54 9.00
CA HIS A 315 -0.07 6.54 7.95
C HIS A 315 -1.31 7.11 7.30
N LEU A 316 -2.51 6.59 7.59
CA LEU A 316 -3.74 6.98 6.91
C LEU A 316 -4.88 7.28 7.89
N MET A 317 -5.88 7.98 7.38
CA MET A 317 -7.15 8.23 8.05
C MET A 317 -8.28 8.23 7.03
N LEU A 318 -9.51 8.05 7.53
CA LEU A 318 -10.71 8.02 6.71
C LEU A 318 -11.69 9.07 7.22
N MET A 319 -11.94 10.11 6.40
CA MET A 319 -12.95 11.13 6.70
C MET A 319 -14.35 10.61 6.43
N ASP A 320 -15.28 10.88 7.34
CA ASP A 320 -16.70 10.63 7.19
C ASP A 320 -17.42 11.95 6.82
N LEU A 321 -17.98 12.01 5.62
CA LEU A 321 -18.63 13.18 5.06
C LEU A 321 -20.15 13.23 5.31
N THR A 322 -20.71 12.18 5.94
CA THR A 322 -22.15 12.10 6.20
C THR A 322 -22.71 13.28 7.03
N PRO A 323 -21.95 13.84 8.03
CA PRO A 323 -22.44 15.01 8.76
C PRO A 323 -22.62 16.28 7.92
N PHE A 324 -22.00 16.34 6.73
CA PHE A 324 -22.08 17.48 5.83
C PHE A 324 -23.05 17.25 4.65
N ASP A 325 -23.69 16.08 4.60
CA ASP A 325 -24.49 15.63 3.44
C ASP A 325 -23.74 15.69 2.11
N LEU A 326 -22.43 15.43 2.15
CA LEU A 326 -21.54 15.39 0.99
C LEU A 326 -21.22 13.96 0.58
N THR A 327 -20.80 13.80 -0.68
CA THR A 327 -20.33 12.54 -1.21
C THR A 327 -18.82 12.53 -1.37
N GLY A 328 -18.20 11.36 -1.24
CA GLY A 328 -16.76 11.19 -1.52
C GLY A 328 -16.41 11.66 -2.93
N LYS A 329 -17.24 11.33 -3.93
CA LYS A 329 -17.04 11.75 -5.32
C LYS A 329 -17.04 13.28 -5.51
N ALA A 330 -17.93 14.00 -4.82
CA ALA A 330 -17.97 15.45 -4.93
C ALA A 330 -16.76 16.10 -4.24
N VAL A 331 -16.41 15.63 -3.04
CA VAL A 331 -15.27 16.17 -2.28
C VAL A 331 -13.95 15.81 -2.94
N GLU A 332 -13.78 14.59 -3.47
CA GLU A 332 -12.60 14.22 -4.27
C GLU A 332 -12.34 15.22 -5.40
N LYS A 333 -13.39 15.60 -6.14
CA LYS A 333 -13.28 16.59 -7.22
C LYS A 333 -12.91 17.98 -6.70
N LEU A 334 -13.55 18.45 -5.63
CA LEU A 334 -13.26 19.77 -5.06
C LEU A 334 -11.84 19.85 -4.50
N LEU A 335 -11.33 18.77 -3.90
CA LEU A 335 -9.95 18.67 -3.44
C LEU A 335 -8.97 18.72 -4.61
N ASP A 336 -9.25 17.99 -5.69
CA ASP A 336 -8.43 18.01 -6.91
C ASP A 336 -8.40 19.43 -7.52
N ASP A 337 -9.56 20.10 -7.61
CA ASP A 337 -9.65 21.50 -8.04
C ASP A 337 -8.83 22.44 -7.10
N ALA A 338 -8.63 22.09 -5.84
CA ALA A 338 -7.77 22.80 -4.88
C ALA A 338 -6.30 22.34 -4.92
N HIS A 339 -5.93 21.47 -5.83
CA HIS A 339 -4.60 20.85 -5.94
C HIS A 339 -4.23 19.95 -4.74
N ILE A 340 -5.22 19.29 -4.16
CA ILE A 340 -5.06 18.24 -3.15
C ILE A 340 -5.51 16.92 -3.74
N THR A 341 -4.58 16.02 -3.99
CA THR A 341 -4.87 14.70 -4.56
C THR A 341 -5.23 13.72 -3.43
N ALA A 342 -6.45 13.22 -3.46
CA ALA A 342 -6.98 12.24 -2.51
C ALA A 342 -7.91 11.27 -3.25
N ASN A 343 -8.38 10.22 -2.58
CA ASN A 343 -9.36 9.33 -3.20
C ASN A 343 -10.62 9.18 -2.35
N LYS A 344 -11.77 9.15 -3.04
CA LYS A 344 -13.02 8.71 -2.41
C LYS A 344 -12.88 7.29 -1.89
N ASN A 345 -13.52 7.00 -0.77
CA ASN A 345 -13.51 5.69 -0.13
C ASN A 345 -14.84 5.44 0.58
N THR A 346 -15.31 4.19 0.55
CA THR A 346 -16.42 3.79 1.41
C THR A 346 -16.05 3.94 2.88
N ILE A 347 -17.02 4.26 3.71
CA ILE A 347 -16.91 4.19 5.17
C ILE A 347 -17.64 2.93 5.66
N PRO A 348 -17.34 2.41 6.86
CA PRO A 348 -18.11 1.31 7.42
C PRO A 348 -19.61 1.62 7.43
N ASN A 349 -20.43 0.67 6.96
CA ASN A 349 -21.88 0.83 6.80
C ASN A 349 -22.28 2.01 5.89
N ASP A 350 -21.51 2.26 4.85
CA ASP A 350 -21.74 3.40 3.93
C ASP A 350 -23.14 3.34 3.31
N PRO A 351 -23.96 4.41 3.45
CA PRO A 351 -25.30 4.44 2.85
C PRO A 351 -25.29 4.63 1.33
N LYS A 352 -24.12 4.92 0.73
CA LYS A 352 -23.97 5.19 -0.71
C LYS A 352 -23.24 4.06 -1.41
N SER A 353 -23.39 3.97 -2.73
CA SER A 353 -22.70 2.95 -3.53
C SER A 353 -21.17 3.18 -3.57
N PRO A 354 -20.36 2.13 -3.85
CA PRO A 354 -18.91 2.25 -3.97
C PRO A 354 -18.42 3.23 -5.05
N PHE A 355 -19.26 3.58 -6.01
CA PHE A 355 -18.94 4.58 -7.06
C PHE A 355 -19.13 6.03 -6.62
N VAL A 356 -19.86 6.26 -5.54
CA VAL A 356 -20.18 7.57 -4.99
C VAL A 356 -19.47 7.80 -3.66
N THR A 357 -19.62 6.87 -2.72
CA THR A 357 -19.06 6.82 -1.37
C THR A 357 -19.47 7.98 -0.46
N SER A 358 -19.26 7.83 0.83
CA SER A 358 -19.47 8.88 1.84
C SER A 358 -18.18 9.28 2.54
N GLY A 359 -17.03 8.83 2.08
CA GLY A 359 -15.73 9.13 2.71
C GLY A 359 -14.64 9.52 1.73
N ILE A 360 -13.56 10.05 2.32
CA ILE A 360 -12.28 10.34 1.67
C ILE A 360 -11.19 9.68 2.49
N ARG A 361 -10.32 8.90 1.82
CA ARG A 361 -9.10 8.38 2.44
C ARG A 361 -7.95 9.35 2.23
N LEU A 362 -7.23 9.65 3.30
CA LEU A 362 -6.04 10.51 3.31
C LEU A 362 -4.86 9.74 3.89
N GLY A 363 -3.65 10.06 3.44
CA GLY A 363 -2.41 9.50 3.98
C GLY A 363 -1.24 10.46 3.86
N THR A 364 -0.21 10.23 4.65
CA THR A 364 0.92 11.16 4.81
C THR A 364 2.28 10.68 4.28
N PRO A 365 2.45 9.50 3.66
CA PRO A 365 3.76 9.07 3.19
C PRO A 365 4.39 10.03 2.18
N ALA A 366 3.63 10.47 1.17
CA ALA A 366 4.13 11.33 0.10
C ALA A 366 4.51 12.74 0.61
N VAL A 367 3.65 13.38 1.40
CA VAL A 367 3.93 14.70 1.98
C VAL A 367 5.13 14.68 2.94
N THR A 368 5.30 13.58 3.69
CA THR A 368 6.47 13.38 4.56
C THR A 368 7.75 13.18 3.74
N SER A 369 7.70 12.39 2.66
CA SER A 369 8.84 12.26 1.71
C SER A 369 9.22 13.59 1.08
N ARG A 370 8.24 14.48 0.87
CA ARG A 370 8.45 15.83 0.33
C ARG A 370 9.09 16.78 1.34
N GLY A 371 9.14 16.41 2.63
CA GLY A 371 9.77 17.18 3.71
C GLY A 371 8.82 18.00 4.56
N MET A 372 7.50 17.84 4.38
CA MET A 372 6.49 18.51 5.21
C MET A 372 6.45 17.93 6.62
N ASN A 373 6.13 18.76 7.59
CA ASN A 373 6.10 18.43 9.01
C ASN A 373 4.71 18.64 9.64
N THR A 374 4.58 18.44 10.94
CA THR A 374 3.31 18.54 11.68
C THR A 374 2.67 19.92 11.62
N GLU A 375 3.44 21.02 11.52
CA GLU A 375 2.91 22.38 11.37
C GLU A 375 2.28 22.57 9.97
N ASP A 376 2.88 21.99 8.95
CA ASP A 376 2.34 22.01 7.59
C ASP A 376 1.03 21.20 7.51
N MET A 377 0.89 20.14 8.33
CA MET A 377 -0.34 19.33 8.40
C MET A 377 -1.55 20.13 8.89
N ASP A 378 -1.36 21.09 9.79
CA ASP A 378 -2.45 21.97 10.22
C ASP A 378 -2.94 22.89 9.08
N GLN A 379 -2.01 23.39 8.24
CA GLN A 379 -2.37 24.16 7.04
C GLN A 379 -3.10 23.29 6.00
N ILE A 380 -2.70 22.03 5.83
CA ILE A 380 -3.40 21.07 4.96
C ILE A 380 -4.81 20.79 5.51
N ALA A 381 -4.94 20.60 6.83
CA ALA A 381 -6.24 20.42 7.47
C ALA A 381 -7.15 21.64 7.26
N GLU A 382 -6.61 22.86 7.31
CA GLU A 382 -7.34 24.08 7.00
C GLU A 382 -7.83 24.09 5.55
N ALA A 383 -6.96 23.82 4.58
CA ALA A 383 -7.33 23.79 3.17
C ALA A 383 -8.44 22.76 2.88
N ILE A 384 -8.37 21.57 3.49
CA ILE A 384 -9.40 20.53 3.36
C ILE A 384 -10.71 21.00 4.00
N ALA A 385 -10.66 21.59 5.21
CA ALA A 385 -11.85 22.06 5.91
C ALA A 385 -12.56 23.19 5.17
N LEU A 386 -11.80 24.10 4.55
CA LEU A 386 -12.36 25.16 3.69
C LEU A 386 -13.19 24.55 2.56
N VAL A 387 -12.65 23.56 1.86
CA VAL A 387 -13.32 22.89 0.74
C VAL A 387 -14.55 22.11 1.21
N VAL A 388 -14.43 21.33 2.29
CA VAL A 388 -15.53 20.50 2.81
C VAL A 388 -16.70 21.38 3.30
N LYS A 389 -16.43 22.52 3.94
CA LYS A 389 -17.45 23.36 4.53
C LYS A 389 -17.99 24.44 3.61
N GLY A 390 -17.15 24.94 2.71
CA GLY A 390 -17.48 26.07 1.84
C GLY A 390 -17.65 25.75 0.37
N GLY A 391 -17.39 24.49 -0.03
CA GLY A 391 -17.60 24.05 -1.42
C GLY A 391 -16.71 24.79 -2.43
N GLU A 392 -17.22 24.94 -3.65
CA GLU A 392 -16.51 25.55 -4.79
C GLU A 392 -16.02 26.98 -4.50
N GLU A 393 -16.78 27.75 -3.73
CA GLU A 393 -16.42 29.14 -3.40
C GLU A 393 -15.10 29.24 -2.61
N LYS A 394 -14.74 28.19 -1.87
CA LYS A 394 -13.53 28.14 -1.05
C LYS A 394 -12.33 27.48 -1.74
N VAL A 395 -12.50 26.90 -2.90
CA VAL A 395 -11.42 26.29 -3.66
C VAL A 395 -10.24 27.25 -3.93
N PRO A 396 -10.45 28.52 -4.34
CA PRO A 396 -9.32 29.43 -4.55
C PRO A 396 -8.51 29.71 -3.27
N GLU A 397 -9.17 29.82 -2.11
CA GLU A 397 -8.52 30.05 -0.82
C GLU A 397 -7.70 28.82 -0.41
N ALA A 398 -8.27 27.62 -0.52
CA ALA A 398 -7.58 26.37 -0.26
C ALA A 398 -6.37 26.19 -1.20
N ARG A 399 -6.52 26.48 -2.50
CA ARG A 399 -5.43 26.42 -3.49
C ARG A 399 -4.27 27.37 -3.15
N ALA A 400 -4.56 28.56 -2.60
CA ALA A 400 -3.52 29.49 -2.17
C ALA A 400 -2.67 28.93 -1.02
N ILE A 401 -3.27 28.17 -0.09
CA ILE A 401 -2.56 27.45 0.97
C ILE A 401 -1.67 26.37 0.36
N VAL A 402 -2.22 25.56 -0.54
CA VAL A 402 -1.49 24.49 -1.25
C VAL A 402 -0.29 25.06 -2.00
N GLN A 403 -0.48 26.13 -2.77
CA GLN A 403 0.61 26.77 -3.54
C GLN A 403 1.75 27.22 -2.61
N LYS A 404 1.42 27.83 -1.48
CA LYS A 404 2.44 28.26 -0.50
C LYS A 404 3.25 27.07 0.04
N LEU A 405 2.59 25.95 0.30
CA LEU A 405 3.27 24.73 0.80
C LEU A 405 4.10 24.07 -0.30
N THR A 406 3.59 23.98 -1.51
CA THR A 406 4.32 23.37 -2.64
C THR A 406 5.53 24.20 -3.05
N ASP A 407 5.46 25.53 -2.98
CA ASP A 407 6.61 26.43 -3.21
C ASP A 407 7.70 26.29 -2.12
N LYS A 408 7.29 26.05 -0.87
CA LYS A 408 8.21 25.80 0.25
C LYS A 408 8.94 24.46 0.10
N TYR A 409 8.30 23.46 -0.49
CA TYR A 409 8.81 22.10 -0.63
C TYR A 409 8.76 21.62 -2.08
N PRO A 410 9.60 22.14 -2.99
CA PRO A 410 9.60 21.69 -4.38
C PRO A 410 10.08 20.23 -4.48
N LEU A 411 9.45 19.46 -5.36
CA LEU A 411 9.98 18.15 -5.77
C LEU A 411 11.09 18.37 -6.79
N ILE A 412 12.27 17.80 -6.56
CA ILE A 412 13.48 18.02 -7.38
C ILE A 412 13.61 16.93 -8.44
#